data_329f5c3c16f3b2587ac525b18d7ad54e
#
_entry.id   329f5c3c16f3b2587ac525b18d7ad54e
#
_cell.length_a   1.000
_cell.length_b   1.000
_cell.length_c   1.000
_cell.angle_alpha   90.00
_cell.angle_beta   90.00
_cell.angle_gamma   90.00
#
_symmetry.space_group_name_H-M   'P 1'
#
loop_
_entity.id
_entity.type
_entity.pdbx_description
1 polymer ?
#
loop_
_entity_poly.entity_id
_entity_poly.type
_entity_poly.pdbx_seq_one_letter_code
_entity_poly.pdbx_strand_id
1 'polypeptide(L)'
;MQSSSKKGRGWEIAAGYEKGMRMKKHKIRKKRNPGWYFLLPEFLGVSVFGLIPFADVVRRSFFQTVDGSFVGISNYVQVIKNDAFNLAVKNTLRFVVTCIPCLLLLSLILAMLLQQVLILAEKKKKHRNVTMEQFYRGSAAALKSMYLLPMAIPAASVVVLWKILFDSHGFVNSAIHALSGMSGIGQILNVLSVQEVDWMNTDAAFGILVFSYVWKYLGYDIVL
;
A
#
# COMPACT_ATOMS: atom_id res chain seq x y z
N MET A 1 -83.03 -15.88 18.03
CA MET A 1 -82.87 -15.70 16.58
C MET A 1 -81.84 -14.58 16.30
N GLN A 2 -80.53 -14.74 16.68
CA GLN A 2 -79.50 -13.73 16.39
C GLN A 2 -78.09 -14.36 16.44
N SER A 3 -77.86 -15.39 15.64
CA SER A 3 -76.51 -16.03 15.61
C SER A 3 -75.94 -16.24 14.20
N SER A 4 -76.63 -15.84 13.14
CA SER A 4 -76.21 -16.13 11.77
C SER A 4 -75.51 -14.97 11.04
N SER A 5 -75.46 -13.78 11.61
CA SER A 5 -74.92 -12.58 10.88
C SER A 5 -73.46 -12.29 11.11
N LYS A 6 -72.76 -12.94 12.05
CA LYS A 6 -71.33 -12.66 12.32
C LYS A 6 -70.34 -13.52 11.51
N LYS A 7 -70.81 -14.63 10.92
CA LYS A 7 -69.93 -15.56 10.19
C LYS A 7 -69.67 -15.14 8.73
N GLY A 8 -70.54 -14.28 8.16
CA GLY A 8 -70.38 -13.82 6.78
C GLY A 8 -69.42 -12.65 6.56
N ARG A 9 -69.04 -11.88 7.60
CA ARG A 9 -68.14 -10.73 7.47
C ARG A 9 -66.67 -11.05 7.58
N GLY A 10 -66.31 -12.18 8.19
CA GLY A 10 -64.87 -12.57 8.36
C GLY A 10 -64.19 -13.01 7.08
N TRP A 11 -64.89 -13.72 6.20
CA TRP A 11 -64.32 -14.21 4.95
C TRP A 11 -64.28 -13.12 3.87
N GLU A 12 -65.15 -12.16 3.86
CA GLU A 12 -65.06 -10.97 2.94
C GLU A 12 -63.89 -10.08 3.26
N ILE A 13 -63.56 -9.86 4.55
CA ILE A 13 -62.38 -9.13 4.99
C ILE A 13 -61.12 -9.91 4.64
N ALA A 14 -61.10 -11.22 4.82
CA ALA A 14 -59.94 -12.06 4.45
C ALA A 14 -59.72 -12.07 2.90
N ALA A 15 -60.81 -12.19 2.12
CA ALA A 15 -60.71 -12.13 0.65
C ALA A 15 -60.27 -10.75 0.13
N GLY A 16 -60.64 -9.66 0.82
CA GLY A 16 -60.18 -8.31 0.53
C GLY A 16 -58.66 -8.14 0.81
N TYR A 17 -58.16 -8.76 1.90
CA TYR A 17 -56.73 -8.75 2.25
C TYR A 17 -55.88 -9.54 1.26
N GLU A 18 -56.33 -10.72 0.83
CA GLU A 18 -55.64 -11.49 -0.18
C GLU A 18 -55.59 -10.84 -1.57
N LYS A 19 -56.69 -10.13 -1.96
CA LYS A 19 -56.74 -9.39 -3.20
C LYS A 19 -55.85 -8.16 -3.18
N GLY A 20 -55.71 -7.51 -2.02
CA GLY A 20 -54.76 -6.39 -1.81
C GLY A 20 -53.28 -6.80 -1.86
N MET A 21 -52.96 -8.01 -1.37
CA MET A 21 -51.57 -8.53 -1.40
C MET A 21 -51.13 -9.05 -2.79
N ARG A 22 -52.07 -9.40 -3.66
CA ARG A 22 -51.77 -9.92 -5.00
C ARG A 22 -51.47 -8.82 -6.03
N MET A 23 -51.64 -7.53 -5.70
CA MET A 23 -51.53 -6.42 -6.63
C MET A 23 -50.25 -5.57 -6.54
N LYS A 24 -49.21 -6.05 -5.86
CA LYS A 24 -47.89 -5.37 -5.86
C LYS A 24 -46.73 -6.29 -6.19
N LYS A 25 -46.84 -7.11 -7.24
CA LYS A 25 -45.64 -7.49 -7.99
C LYS A 25 -45.23 -6.29 -8.84
N HIS A 26 -44.54 -5.32 -8.20
CA HIS A 26 -43.79 -4.32 -8.93
C HIS A 26 -42.82 -5.11 -9.83
N LYS A 27 -43.10 -5.11 -11.14
CA LYS A 27 -42.12 -5.42 -12.15
C LYS A 27 -40.94 -4.50 -11.90
N ILE A 28 -39.87 -5.01 -11.26
CA ILE A 28 -38.59 -4.29 -11.17
C ILE A 28 -38.15 -4.14 -12.62
N ARG A 29 -38.47 -3.01 -13.22
CA ARG A 29 -37.90 -2.58 -14.49
C ARG A 29 -36.40 -2.53 -14.26
N LYS A 30 -35.66 -3.48 -14.81
CA LYS A 30 -34.20 -3.52 -14.82
C LYS A 30 -33.77 -2.19 -15.45
N LYS A 31 -33.50 -1.19 -14.61
CA LYS A 31 -33.03 0.13 -15.04
C LYS A 31 -31.70 -0.15 -15.73
N ARG A 32 -31.65 -0.04 -17.05
CA ARG A 32 -30.38 -0.05 -17.78
C ARG A 32 -29.55 1.06 -17.15
N ASN A 33 -28.52 0.71 -16.38
CA ASN A 33 -27.67 1.69 -15.73
C ASN A 33 -26.99 2.53 -16.81
N PRO A 34 -27.32 3.81 -16.96
CA PRO A 34 -26.68 4.68 -17.96
C PRO A 34 -25.21 4.97 -17.59
N GLY A 35 -24.74 4.48 -16.45
CA GLY A 35 -23.34 4.66 -16.02
C GLY A 35 -22.28 4.14 -16.98
N TRP A 36 -22.61 3.16 -17.84
CA TRP A 36 -21.69 2.68 -18.87
C TRP A 36 -21.25 3.76 -19.87
N TYR A 37 -22.12 4.71 -20.17
CA TYR A 37 -21.79 5.81 -21.09
C TYR A 37 -20.73 6.75 -20.51
N PHE A 38 -20.65 6.90 -19.19
CA PHE A 38 -19.62 7.70 -18.52
C PHE A 38 -18.24 7.02 -18.54
N LEU A 39 -18.20 5.69 -18.65
CA LEU A 39 -16.96 4.92 -18.74
C LEU A 39 -16.41 4.85 -20.16
N LEU A 40 -17.25 5.14 -21.19
CA LEU A 40 -16.84 5.04 -22.59
C LEU A 40 -15.60 5.92 -22.93
N PRO A 41 -15.51 7.20 -22.54
CA PRO A 41 -14.34 8.02 -22.85
C PRO A 41 -13.05 7.46 -22.23
N GLU A 42 -13.13 6.95 -21.00
CA GLU A 42 -12.00 6.32 -20.31
C GLU A 42 -11.60 5.01 -21.01
N PHE A 43 -12.57 4.15 -21.31
CA PHE A 43 -12.33 2.91 -22.06
C PHE A 43 -11.69 3.16 -23.42
N LEU A 44 -12.15 4.16 -24.16
CA LEU A 44 -11.55 4.54 -25.44
C LEU A 44 -10.11 5.03 -25.23
N GLY A 45 -9.87 5.89 -24.25
CA GLY A 45 -8.53 6.37 -23.92
C GLY A 45 -7.58 5.22 -23.58
N VAL A 46 -7.98 4.35 -22.65
CA VAL A 46 -7.18 3.17 -22.27
C VAL A 46 -6.98 2.21 -23.45
N SER A 47 -7.99 2.01 -24.28
CA SER A 47 -7.87 1.13 -25.45
C SER A 47 -6.89 1.67 -26.48
N VAL A 48 -7.00 2.94 -26.83
CA VAL A 48 -6.16 3.55 -27.87
C VAL A 48 -4.72 3.75 -27.38
N PHE A 49 -4.53 4.27 -26.16
CA PHE A 49 -3.20 4.62 -25.67
C PHE A 49 -2.55 3.52 -24.79
N GLY A 50 -3.31 2.52 -24.38
CA GLY A 50 -2.83 1.40 -23.57
C GLY A 50 -2.86 0.07 -24.32
N LEU A 51 -4.07 -0.41 -24.67
CA LEU A 51 -4.23 -1.77 -25.22
C LEU A 51 -3.64 -1.93 -26.63
N ILE A 52 -3.80 -0.94 -27.52
CA ILE A 52 -3.24 -1.03 -28.88
C ILE A 52 -1.70 -1.04 -28.83
N PRO A 53 -1.00 -0.11 -28.15
CA PRO A 53 0.46 -0.18 -28.01
C PRO A 53 0.93 -1.46 -27.34
N PHE A 54 0.22 -1.92 -26.31
CA PHE A 54 0.53 -3.18 -25.64
C PHE A 54 0.44 -4.39 -26.59
N ALA A 55 -0.63 -4.47 -27.38
CA ALA A 55 -0.79 -5.54 -28.37
C ALA A 55 0.32 -5.51 -29.43
N ASP A 56 0.74 -4.32 -29.87
CA ASP A 56 1.87 -4.18 -30.80
C ASP A 56 3.21 -4.62 -30.17
N VAL A 57 3.46 -4.28 -28.91
CA VAL A 57 4.64 -4.78 -28.19
C VAL A 57 4.62 -6.29 -28.07
N VAL A 58 3.48 -6.89 -27.71
CA VAL A 58 3.34 -8.35 -27.65
C VAL A 58 3.57 -8.97 -29.04
N ARG A 59 3.02 -8.40 -30.10
CA ARG A 59 3.29 -8.86 -31.46
C ARG A 59 4.77 -8.81 -31.80
N ARG A 60 5.44 -7.67 -31.55
CA ARG A 60 6.88 -7.48 -31.80
C ARG A 60 7.76 -8.42 -31.01
N SER A 61 7.35 -8.88 -29.83
CA SER A 61 8.13 -9.80 -29.02
C SER A 61 8.37 -11.17 -29.66
N PHE A 62 7.57 -11.52 -30.68
CA PHE A 62 7.75 -12.74 -31.49
C PHE A 62 8.65 -12.55 -32.72
N PHE A 63 9.14 -11.34 -32.95
CA PHE A 63 9.99 -11.00 -34.07
C PHE A 63 11.37 -10.57 -33.59
N GLN A 64 12.39 -10.83 -34.40
CA GLN A 64 13.74 -10.36 -34.13
C GLN A 64 13.85 -8.87 -34.45
N THR A 65 14.51 -8.11 -33.55
CA THR A 65 14.58 -6.64 -33.67
C THR A 65 15.47 -6.19 -34.85
N VAL A 66 16.47 -7.00 -35.22
CA VAL A 66 17.47 -6.61 -36.23
C VAL A 66 16.97 -6.77 -37.64
N ASP A 67 16.40 -7.91 -37.99
CA ASP A 67 15.99 -8.28 -39.35
C ASP A 67 14.48 -8.42 -39.51
N GLY A 68 13.70 -8.28 -38.45
CA GLY A 68 12.26 -8.40 -38.46
C GLY A 68 11.74 -9.81 -38.74
N SER A 69 12.59 -10.84 -38.71
CA SER A 69 12.19 -12.23 -38.92
C SER A 69 11.34 -12.74 -37.74
N PHE A 70 10.39 -13.62 -38.06
CA PHE A 70 9.57 -14.28 -37.06
C PHE A 70 10.38 -15.36 -36.33
N VAL A 71 10.64 -15.20 -35.04
CA VAL A 71 11.43 -16.12 -34.23
C VAL A 71 10.60 -16.87 -33.16
N GLY A 72 9.29 -16.69 -33.18
CA GLY A 72 8.38 -17.32 -32.21
C GLY A 72 8.76 -16.97 -30.76
N ILE A 73 8.93 -17.99 -29.92
CA ILE A 73 9.25 -17.84 -28.49
C ILE A 73 10.75 -17.70 -28.18
N SER A 74 11.62 -17.66 -29.21
CA SER A 74 13.08 -17.65 -29.01
C SER A 74 13.54 -16.48 -28.15
N ASN A 75 12.96 -15.28 -28.34
CA ASN A 75 13.29 -14.11 -27.51
C ASN A 75 13.00 -14.36 -26.01
N TYR A 76 11.89 -15.00 -25.70
CA TYR A 76 11.53 -15.35 -24.31
C TYR A 76 12.50 -16.37 -23.72
N VAL A 77 12.89 -17.38 -24.49
CA VAL A 77 13.86 -18.39 -24.07
C VAL A 77 15.22 -17.73 -23.80
N GLN A 78 15.66 -16.81 -24.65
CA GLN A 78 16.89 -16.06 -24.45
C GLN A 78 16.86 -15.23 -23.16
N VAL A 79 15.75 -14.53 -22.87
CA VAL A 79 15.58 -13.75 -21.65
C VAL A 79 15.64 -14.66 -20.42
N ILE A 80 14.91 -15.79 -20.41
CA ILE A 80 14.91 -16.73 -19.28
C ILE A 80 16.30 -17.36 -19.04
N LYS A 81 17.06 -17.58 -20.09
CA LYS A 81 18.44 -18.12 -19.98
C LYS A 81 19.49 -17.07 -19.67
N ASN A 82 19.12 -15.80 -19.68
CA ASN A 82 20.06 -14.71 -19.43
C ASN A 82 20.36 -14.60 -17.92
N ASP A 83 21.65 -14.68 -17.57
CA ASP A 83 22.10 -14.63 -16.17
C ASP A 83 21.75 -13.32 -15.48
N ALA A 84 21.83 -12.19 -16.19
CA ALA A 84 21.45 -10.89 -15.64
C ALA A 84 19.96 -10.83 -15.33
N PHE A 85 19.11 -11.42 -16.17
CA PHE A 85 17.67 -11.52 -15.92
C PHE A 85 17.39 -12.39 -14.68
N ASN A 86 18.02 -13.56 -14.59
CA ASN A 86 17.86 -14.47 -13.47
C ASN A 86 18.32 -13.84 -12.16
N LEU A 87 19.43 -13.09 -12.19
CA LEU A 87 19.91 -12.32 -11.04
C LEU A 87 18.91 -11.23 -10.64
N ALA A 88 18.36 -10.49 -11.60
CA ALA A 88 17.35 -9.47 -11.35
C ALA A 88 16.08 -10.06 -10.73
N VAL A 89 15.58 -11.20 -11.24
CA VAL A 89 14.43 -11.93 -10.67
C VAL A 89 14.73 -12.36 -9.23
N LYS A 90 15.87 -12.95 -8.97
CA LYS A 90 16.28 -13.38 -7.63
C LYS A 90 16.34 -12.20 -6.64
N ASN A 91 16.93 -11.09 -7.05
CA ASN A 91 17.02 -9.89 -6.22
C ASN A 91 15.65 -9.28 -5.95
N THR A 92 14.79 -9.23 -6.96
CA THR A 92 13.41 -8.73 -6.82
C THR A 92 12.58 -9.61 -5.88
N LEU A 93 12.66 -10.94 -6.04
CA LEU A 93 11.98 -11.88 -5.15
C LEU A 93 12.48 -11.77 -3.71
N ARG A 94 13.80 -11.70 -3.51
CA ARG A 94 14.39 -11.48 -2.19
C ARG A 94 13.87 -10.20 -1.55
N PHE A 95 13.83 -9.12 -2.33
CA PHE A 95 13.31 -7.83 -1.87
C PHE A 95 11.83 -7.92 -1.47
N VAL A 96 10.97 -8.46 -2.34
CA VAL A 96 9.53 -8.58 -2.10
C VAL A 96 9.23 -9.42 -0.86
N VAL A 97 9.87 -10.60 -0.75
CA VAL A 97 9.69 -11.54 0.37
C VAL A 97 10.21 -10.96 1.69
N THR A 98 11.21 -10.11 1.67
CA THR A 98 11.74 -9.48 2.89
C THR A 98 10.96 -8.21 3.23
N CYS A 99 10.71 -7.35 2.25
CA CYS A 99 10.20 -6.00 2.47
C CYS A 99 8.71 -5.98 2.82
N ILE A 100 7.89 -6.77 2.12
CA ILE A 100 6.43 -6.77 2.34
C ILE A 100 6.07 -7.28 3.75
N PRO A 101 6.55 -8.44 4.23
CA PRO A 101 6.26 -8.87 5.59
C PRO A 101 6.80 -7.92 6.64
N CYS A 102 8.02 -7.37 6.44
CA CYS A 102 8.60 -6.40 7.36
C CYS A 102 7.72 -5.13 7.46
N LEU A 103 7.29 -4.59 6.33
CA LEU A 103 6.41 -3.42 6.27
C LEU A 103 5.07 -3.68 6.96
N LEU A 104 4.41 -4.79 6.63
CA LEU A 104 3.11 -5.16 7.22
C LEU A 104 3.19 -5.39 8.73
N LEU A 105 4.20 -6.12 9.21
CA LEU A 105 4.36 -6.37 10.64
C LEU A 105 4.66 -5.08 11.39
N LEU A 106 5.56 -4.25 10.88
CA LEU A 106 5.95 -3.02 11.53
C LEU A 106 4.80 -2.00 11.54
N SER A 107 4.08 -1.86 10.43
CA SER A 107 2.92 -0.96 10.34
C SER A 107 1.80 -1.40 11.29
N LEU A 108 1.52 -2.70 11.38
CA LEU A 108 0.52 -3.24 12.30
C LEU A 108 0.89 -2.98 13.77
N ILE A 109 2.16 -3.23 14.15
CA ILE A 109 2.64 -2.97 15.51
C ILE A 109 2.50 -1.48 15.85
N LEU A 110 2.95 -0.60 14.96
CA LEU A 110 2.89 0.85 15.19
C LEU A 110 1.45 1.37 15.19
N ALA A 111 0.58 0.84 14.33
CA ALA A 111 -0.84 1.19 14.32
C ALA A 111 -1.53 0.80 15.64
N MET A 112 -1.23 -0.41 16.18
CA MET A 112 -1.75 -0.85 17.48
C MET A 112 -1.23 0.03 18.62
N LEU A 113 0.06 0.38 18.62
CA LEU A 113 0.64 1.29 19.61
C LEU A 113 0.00 2.68 19.55
N LEU A 114 -0.16 3.23 18.35
CA LEU A 114 -0.81 4.52 18.14
C LEU A 114 -2.26 4.51 18.64
N GLN A 115 -3.01 3.45 18.35
CA GLN A 115 -4.38 3.28 18.83
C GLN A 115 -4.44 3.22 20.35
N GLN A 116 -3.53 2.50 21.02
CA GLN A 116 -3.49 2.45 22.49
C GLN A 116 -3.21 3.83 23.09
N VAL A 117 -2.28 4.59 22.51
CA VAL A 117 -1.98 5.97 22.95
C VAL A 117 -3.21 6.86 22.82
N LEU A 118 -3.94 6.75 21.71
CA LEU A 118 -5.17 7.53 21.47
C LEU A 118 -6.28 7.16 22.49
N ILE A 119 -6.49 5.86 22.75
CA ILE A 119 -7.49 5.38 23.73
C ILE A 119 -7.13 5.87 25.14
N LEU A 120 -5.86 5.82 25.53
CA LEU A 120 -5.40 6.33 26.83
C LEU A 120 -5.59 7.85 26.95
N ALA A 121 -5.36 8.58 25.87
CA ALA A 121 -5.62 10.01 25.80
C ALA A 121 -7.11 10.34 25.96
N GLU A 122 -8.01 9.54 25.35
CA GLU A 122 -9.46 9.70 25.49
C GLU A 122 -9.95 9.38 26.91
N LYS A 123 -9.45 8.32 27.56
CA LYS A 123 -9.84 7.99 28.95
C LYS A 123 -9.49 9.09 29.95
N LYS A 124 -8.41 9.84 29.73
CA LYS A 124 -8.05 11.02 30.53
C LYS A 124 -8.96 12.25 30.27
N LYS A 125 -9.79 12.21 29.21
CA LYS A 125 -10.65 13.32 28.76
C LYS A 125 -11.75 13.70 29.76
N LYS A 126 -12.19 12.79 30.64
CA LYS A 126 -13.34 12.99 31.55
C LYS A 126 -13.18 14.15 32.59
N HIS A 127 -11.96 14.74 32.69
CA HIS A 127 -11.64 15.83 33.63
C HIS A 127 -10.86 16.98 32.99
N ARG A 128 -11.01 17.26 31.68
CA ARG A 128 -10.14 18.22 30.98
C ARG A 128 -10.89 19.42 30.40
N ASN A 129 -10.25 20.60 30.46
CA ASN A 129 -10.72 21.86 29.89
C ASN A 129 -10.66 21.83 28.34
N VAL A 130 -11.56 22.58 27.70
CA VAL A 130 -11.74 22.68 26.22
C VAL A 130 -10.42 22.95 25.48
N THR A 131 -9.54 23.75 26.04
CA THR A 131 -8.24 24.13 25.46
C THR A 131 -7.29 22.91 25.29
N MET A 132 -7.32 21.96 26.22
CA MET A 132 -6.52 20.75 26.17
C MET A 132 -7.06 19.75 25.13
N GLU A 133 -8.34 19.75 24.86
CA GLU A 133 -8.91 18.91 23.79
C GLU A 133 -8.45 19.36 22.40
N GLN A 134 -8.41 20.66 22.16
CA GLN A 134 -7.89 21.23 20.90
C GLN A 134 -6.41 20.91 20.70
N PHE A 135 -5.61 20.96 21.76
CA PHE A 135 -4.20 20.59 21.71
C PHE A 135 -3.99 19.11 21.33
N TYR A 136 -4.75 18.17 21.94
CA TYR A 136 -4.66 16.74 21.60
C TYR A 136 -5.15 16.41 20.20
N ARG A 137 -6.20 17.07 19.72
CA ARG A 137 -6.66 16.92 18.34
C ARG A 137 -5.64 17.44 17.34
N GLY A 138 -5.03 18.58 17.63
CA GLY A 138 -3.94 19.15 16.84
C GLY A 138 -2.70 18.25 16.80
N SER A 139 -2.29 17.70 17.94
CA SER A 139 -1.13 16.81 18.01
C SER A 139 -1.36 15.49 17.29
N ALA A 140 -2.56 14.90 17.35
CA ALA A 140 -2.90 13.69 16.60
C ALA A 140 -2.90 13.93 15.08
N ALA A 141 -3.40 15.07 14.63
CA ALA A 141 -3.35 15.46 13.23
C ALA A 141 -1.90 15.70 12.75
N ALA A 142 -1.09 16.38 13.59
CA ALA A 142 0.32 16.60 13.30
C ALA A 142 1.11 15.29 13.22
N LEU A 143 0.88 14.34 14.12
CA LEU A 143 1.49 13.00 14.08
C LEU A 143 1.15 12.27 12.78
N LYS A 144 -0.13 12.27 12.36
CA LYS A 144 -0.53 11.67 11.07
C LYS A 144 0.20 12.31 9.89
N SER A 145 0.31 13.63 9.88
CA SER A 145 1.04 14.36 8.83
C SER A 145 2.54 14.01 8.83
N MET A 146 3.17 13.85 9.99
CA MET A 146 4.57 13.46 10.11
C MET A 146 4.83 12.05 9.56
N TYR A 147 3.91 11.10 9.79
CA TYR A 147 4.05 9.75 9.22
C TYR A 147 3.90 9.73 7.69
N LEU A 148 3.11 10.63 7.12
CA LEU A 148 2.92 10.70 5.67
C LEU A 148 4.01 11.52 4.96
N LEU A 149 4.78 12.32 5.69
CA LEU A 149 5.81 13.19 5.14
C LEU A 149 6.85 12.44 4.28
N PRO A 150 7.40 11.29 4.70
CA PRO A 150 8.38 10.56 3.88
C PRO A 150 7.85 10.16 2.51
N MET A 151 6.55 9.82 2.41
CA MET A 151 5.93 9.45 1.15
C MET A 151 5.83 10.63 0.17
N ALA A 152 5.67 11.85 0.68
CA ALA A 152 5.58 13.06 -0.14
C ALA A 152 6.92 13.43 -0.83
N ILE A 153 8.05 12.92 -0.31
CA ILE A 153 9.38 13.18 -0.87
C ILE A 153 9.56 12.40 -2.17
N PRO A 154 9.98 13.04 -3.29
CA PRO A 154 10.27 12.33 -4.53
C PRO A 154 11.29 11.21 -4.34
N ALA A 155 11.10 10.06 -4.98
CA ALA A 155 11.97 8.90 -4.82
C ALA A 155 13.44 9.19 -5.17
N ALA A 156 13.68 9.98 -6.22
CA ALA A 156 15.02 10.39 -6.63
C ALA A 156 15.76 11.14 -5.51
N SER A 157 15.08 12.07 -4.83
CA SER A 157 15.67 12.83 -3.71
C SER A 157 16.00 11.93 -2.52
N VAL A 158 15.13 10.93 -2.24
CA VAL A 158 15.40 9.94 -1.19
C VAL A 158 16.64 9.12 -1.50
N VAL A 159 16.80 8.65 -2.75
CA VAL A 159 17.98 7.89 -3.17
C VAL A 159 19.26 8.70 -2.98
N VAL A 160 19.27 9.97 -3.41
CA VAL A 160 20.43 10.86 -3.23
C VAL A 160 20.74 11.08 -1.76
N LEU A 161 19.72 11.33 -0.94
CA LEU A 161 19.88 11.50 0.51
C LEU A 161 20.56 10.27 1.16
N TRP A 162 20.04 9.07 0.89
CA TRP A 162 20.60 7.84 1.44
C TRP A 162 22.00 7.57 0.94
N LYS A 163 22.27 7.85 -0.36
CA LYS A 163 23.61 7.74 -0.91
C LYS A 163 24.63 8.62 -0.18
N ILE A 164 24.27 9.86 0.13
CA ILE A 164 25.15 10.78 0.87
C ILE A 164 25.32 10.35 2.33
N LEU A 165 24.25 9.87 2.97
CA LEU A 165 24.30 9.44 4.38
C LEU A 165 25.15 8.19 4.58
N PHE A 166 25.03 7.22 3.67
CA PHE A 166 25.71 5.92 3.72
C PHE A 166 26.98 5.83 2.83
N ASP A 167 27.47 6.96 2.34
CA ASP A 167 28.77 7.04 1.68
C ASP A 167 29.90 6.62 2.63
N SER A 168 31.03 6.15 2.09
CA SER A 168 32.22 5.79 2.89
C SER A 168 32.70 6.91 3.79
N HIS A 169 32.59 8.17 3.32
CA HIS A 169 32.89 9.38 4.09
C HIS A 169 31.63 10.11 4.57
N GLY A 170 30.48 9.43 4.55
CA GLY A 170 29.19 9.99 4.86
C GLY A 170 28.92 10.16 6.36
N PHE A 171 27.75 10.72 6.66
CA PHE A 171 27.36 11.02 8.03
C PHE A 171 27.37 9.79 8.95
N VAL A 172 26.94 8.61 8.45
CA VAL A 172 26.86 7.38 9.26
C VAL A 172 28.25 6.95 9.73
N ASN A 173 29.26 6.90 8.83
CA ASN A 173 30.62 6.57 9.22
C ASN A 173 31.24 7.64 10.10
N SER A 174 31.00 8.92 9.83
CA SER A 174 31.45 10.01 10.70
C SER A 174 30.88 9.91 12.12
N ALA A 175 29.60 9.56 12.25
CA ALA A 175 28.96 9.31 13.56
C ALA A 175 29.54 8.09 14.28
N ILE A 176 29.82 6.99 13.55
CA ILE A 176 30.48 5.80 14.10
C ILE A 176 31.89 6.16 14.64
N HIS A 177 32.66 6.92 13.87
CA HIS A 177 33.97 7.41 14.30
C HIS A 177 33.89 8.27 15.57
N ALA A 178 32.95 9.21 15.63
CA ALA A 178 32.76 10.04 16.82
C ALA A 178 32.39 9.20 18.06
N LEU A 179 31.54 8.18 17.90
CA LEU A 179 31.12 7.29 18.96
C LEU A 179 32.23 6.31 19.39
N SER A 180 33.09 5.87 18.46
CA SER A 180 34.22 4.97 18.77
C SER A 180 35.26 5.63 19.66
N GLY A 181 35.37 6.95 19.67
CA GLY A 181 36.20 7.70 20.61
C GLY A 181 35.68 7.76 22.06
N MET A 182 34.45 7.32 22.33
CA MET A 182 33.84 7.30 23.66
C MET A 182 34.18 5.98 24.39
N SER A 183 34.75 6.08 25.60
CA SER A 183 35.26 4.93 26.39
C SER A 183 34.20 3.93 26.77
N GLY A 184 33.53 3.26 26.30
CA GLY A 184 32.48 2.25 26.55
C GLY A 184 31.81 1.80 25.22
N ILE A 185 31.39 2.74 24.41
CA ILE A 185 30.78 2.47 23.09
C ILE A 185 31.85 2.02 22.10
N GLY A 186 33.06 2.61 22.15
CA GLY A 186 34.18 2.21 21.29
C GLY A 186 34.59 0.75 21.43
N GLN A 187 34.55 0.18 22.65
CA GLN A 187 34.80 -1.24 22.86
C GLN A 187 33.77 -2.14 22.19
N ILE A 188 32.48 -1.77 22.26
CA ILE A 188 31.38 -2.51 21.62
C ILE A 188 31.51 -2.45 20.11
N LEU A 189 31.77 -1.26 19.54
CA LEU A 189 31.95 -1.07 18.10
C LEU A 189 33.15 -1.85 17.55
N ASN A 190 34.26 -1.91 18.30
CA ASN A 190 35.42 -2.71 17.93
C ASN A 190 35.11 -4.21 17.96
N VAL A 191 34.35 -4.70 18.95
CA VAL A 191 33.93 -6.12 19.03
C VAL A 191 33.02 -6.47 17.85
N LEU A 192 32.14 -5.53 17.43
CA LEU A 192 31.24 -5.71 16.28
C LEU A 192 31.93 -5.47 14.94
N SER A 193 33.24 -5.13 14.91
CA SER A 193 33.99 -4.79 13.71
C SER A 193 33.34 -3.70 12.86
N VAL A 194 32.57 -2.82 13.48
CA VAL A 194 31.89 -1.68 12.82
C VAL A 194 32.87 -0.50 12.82
N GLN A 195 33.84 -0.52 11.90
CA GLN A 195 34.73 0.60 11.65
C GLN A 195 34.30 1.29 10.33
N GLU A 196 35.15 1.58 9.42
CA GLU A 196 34.76 2.13 8.13
C GLU A 196 34.07 1.06 7.27
N VAL A 197 32.76 1.20 7.03
CA VAL A 197 31.98 0.28 6.22
C VAL A 197 31.62 0.96 4.89
N ASP A 198 31.91 0.28 3.80
CA ASP A 198 31.35 0.64 2.49
C ASP A 198 29.93 0.10 2.37
N TRP A 199 28.99 0.88 2.90
CA TRP A 199 27.59 0.48 3.03
C TRP A 199 26.93 0.18 1.69
N MET A 200 27.35 0.85 0.61
CA MET A 200 26.68 0.78 -0.69
C MET A 200 27.20 -0.34 -1.59
N ASN A 201 28.43 -0.79 -1.37
CA ASN A 201 29.08 -1.83 -2.16
C ASN A 201 29.19 -3.17 -1.44
N THR A 202 28.54 -3.31 -0.30
CA THR A 202 28.50 -4.54 0.51
C THR A 202 27.07 -5.09 0.60
N ASP A 203 26.92 -6.25 1.23
CA ASP A 203 25.61 -6.86 1.51
C ASP A 203 24.70 -5.94 2.35
N ALA A 204 25.27 -4.96 3.05
CA ALA A 204 24.53 -3.93 3.78
C ALA A 204 23.63 -3.07 2.86
N ALA A 205 24.01 -2.89 1.59
CA ALA A 205 23.20 -2.15 0.61
C ALA A 205 21.77 -2.71 0.49
N PHE A 206 21.61 -4.03 0.57
CA PHE A 206 20.27 -4.63 0.56
C PHE A 206 19.44 -4.23 1.80
N GLY A 207 20.06 -4.21 2.98
CA GLY A 207 19.42 -3.75 4.22
C GLY A 207 19.01 -2.29 4.15
N ILE A 208 19.87 -1.42 3.59
CA ILE A 208 19.58 0.00 3.38
C ILE A 208 18.41 0.18 2.41
N LEU A 209 18.37 -0.59 1.33
CA LEU A 209 17.26 -0.58 0.37
C LEU A 209 15.93 -0.93 1.04
N VAL A 210 15.88 -2.02 1.82
CA VAL A 210 14.69 -2.44 2.58
C VAL A 210 14.29 -1.38 3.59
N PHE A 211 15.25 -0.86 4.37
CA PHE A 211 15.02 0.20 5.35
C PHE A 211 14.43 1.47 4.70
N SER A 212 15.02 1.92 3.58
CA SER A 212 14.58 3.10 2.85
C SER A 212 13.14 2.96 2.35
N TYR A 213 12.80 1.78 1.84
CA TYR A 213 11.45 1.48 1.35
C TYR A 213 10.44 1.44 2.51
N VAL A 214 10.76 0.70 3.58
CA VAL A 214 9.91 0.61 4.77
C VAL A 214 9.70 2.00 5.37
N TRP A 215 10.77 2.79 5.58
CA TRP A 215 10.67 4.15 6.10
C TRP A 215 9.77 5.04 5.25
N LYS A 216 9.86 4.92 3.92
CA LYS A 216 9.08 5.74 2.99
C LYS A 216 7.58 5.41 3.03
N TYR A 217 7.22 4.15 3.11
CA TYR A 217 5.82 3.70 2.98
C TYR A 217 5.14 3.35 4.29
N LEU A 218 5.90 3.16 5.37
CA LEU A 218 5.40 2.79 6.69
C LEU A 218 4.26 3.67 7.19
N GLY A 219 4.40 4.98 7.02
CA GLY A 219 3.40 5.94 7.49
C GLY A 219 2.06 5.82 6.77
N TYR A 220 2.07 5.47 5.49
CA TYR A 220 0.86 5.22 4.72
C TYR A 220 0.10 3.99 5.26
N ASP A 221 0.81 2.89 5.48
CA ASP A 221 0.22 1.64 5.96
C ASP A 221 -0.26 1.73 7.42
N ILE A 222 0.32 2.62 8.24
CA ILE A 222 -0.16 2.87 9.61
C ILE A 222 -1.52 3.59 9.60
N VAL A 223 -1.77 4.43 8.59
CA VAL A 223 -2.98 5.28 8.52
C VAL A 223 -4.13 4.57 7.82
N LEU A 224 -3.85 3.58 6.95
CA LEU A 224 -4.85 2.73 6.29
C LEU A 224 -5.53 1.82 7.30
#